data_dd0f68ebf50b7b6a51c6d1f7d639e435
#
_entry.id   dd0f68ebf50b7b6a51c6d1f7d639e435
#
_cell.length_a   1.000
_cell.length_b   1.000
_cell.length_c   1.000
_cell.angle_alpha   90.00
_cell.angle_beta   90.00
_cell.angle_gamma   90.00
#
_symmetry.space_group_name_H-M   'P 1'
#
loop_
_entity.id
_entity.type
_entity.pdbx_description
1 polymer ?
#
loop_
_entity_poly.entity_id
_entity_poly.type
_entity_poly.pdbx_seq_one_letter_code
_entity_poly.pdbx_strand_id
1 'polypeptide(L)'
;LVSVAMVVWLDRRVWGLVQKRKGPNVVGPFGLFQTLADALKYIFKEVIIPASANKTIFILAPIVTMTLALIAWAVIPFSEDLVLSNINVGILYLFAVSSLGVYGIIMGGWASNSKYPFLGAIRSAAQMVSYEVSLGIIIINVLLCVGSLNLNDIVLAQQNFWFVVPLFPMFVIFFISALAETNRPPFDLPEAEAELVAGY
;
A
#
# COMPACT_ATOMS: atom_id res chain seq x y z
N LEU A 1 0.81 -11.95 -6.69
CA LEU A 1 0.42 -12.65 -5.45
C LEU A 1 1.60 -13.41 -4.83
N VAL A 2 2.35 -14.23 -5.58
CA VAL A 2 3.51 -14.97 -5.03
C VAL A 2 4.57 -14.04 -4.49
N SER A 3 4.90 -12.96 -5.21
CA SER A 3 5.86 -11.95 -4.76
C SER A 3 5.43 -11.28 -3.45
N VAL A 4 4.15 -10.96 -3.32
CA VAL A 4 3.59 -10.38 -2.08
C VAL A 4 3.72 -11.36 -0.92
N ALA A 5 3.38 -12.64 -1.14
CA ALA A 5 3.53 -13.68 -0.11
C ALA A 5 4.98 -13.82 0.38
N MET A 6 5.95 -13.76 -0.54
CA MET A 6 7.37 -13.79 -0.20
C MET A 6 7.83 -12.55 0.59
N VAL A 7 7.38 -11.36 0.19
CA VAL A 7 7.69 -10.12 0.91
C VAL A 7 7.15 -10.16 2.33
N VAL A 8 5.90 -10.59 2.55
CA VAL A 8 5.30 -10.72 3.88
C VAL A 8 6.05 -11.74 4.75
N TRP A 9 6.47 -12.88 4.17
CA TRP A 9 7.27 -13.86 4.87
C TRP A 9 8.63 -13.29 5.30
N LEU A 10 9.30 -12.56 4.37
CA LEU A 10 10.61 -11.95 4.60
C LEU A 10 10.53 -10.86 5.67
N ASP A 11 9.53 -10.00 5.62
CA ASP A 11 9.25 -8.96 6.59
C ASP A 11 9.14 -9.54 8.01
N ARG A 12 8.32 -10.57 8.19
CA ARG A 12 8.18 -11.26 9.49
C ARG A 12 9.48 -11.91 9.99
N ARG A 13 10.32 -12.40 9.08
CA ARG A 13 11.63 -12.95 9.45
C ARG A 13 12.62 -11.87 9.87
N VAL A 14 12.69 -10.78 9.13
CA VAL A 14 13.54 -9.64 9.47
C VAL A 14 13.15 -9.07 10.83
N TRP A 15 11.87 -8.81 11.05
CA TRP A 15 11.37 -8.37 12.36
C TRP A 15 11.66 -9.38 13.48
N GLY A 16 11.53 -10.66 13.20
CA GLY A 16 11.91 -11.70 14.16
C GLY A 16 13.39 -11.60 14.56
N LEU A 17 14.29 -11.42 13.60
CA LEU A 17 15.71 -11.25 13.87
C LEU A 17 16.01 -9.97 14.67
N VAL A 18 15.42 -8.84 14.29
CA VAL A 18 15.59 -7.57 15.02
C VAL A 18 15.10 -7.69 16.46
N GLN A 19 13.97 -8.35 16.68
CA GLN A 19 13.38 -8.56 17.99
C GLN A 19 13.97 -9.76 18.75
N LYS A 20 15.04 -10.38 18.26
CA LYS A 20 15.69 -11.56 18.86
C LYS A 20 14.73 -12.76 19.11
N ARG A 21 13.73 -12.92 18.25
CA ARG A 21 12.79 -14.05 18.26
C ARG A 21 12.83 -14.81 16.93
N LYS A 22 12.35 -16.05 16.95
CA LYS A 22 12.23 -16.85 15.73
C LYS A 22 11.03 -16.34 14.90
N GLY A 23 11.28 -16.00 13.65
CA GLY A 23 10.21 -15.74 12.68
C GLY A 23 9.43 -17.02 12.33
N PRO A 24 8.51 -16.97 11.35
CA PRO A 24 7.73 -18.13 10.94
C PRO A 24 8.64 -19.32 10.57
N ASN A 25 8.46 -20.47 11.22
CA ASN A 25 9.30 -21.66 11.02
C ASN A 25 8.55 -22.99 11.09
N VAL A 26 7.24 -22.99 11.40
CA VAL A 26 6.48 -24.21 11.66
C VAL A 26 5.74 -24.71 10.42
N VAL A 27 5.12 -23.82 9.63
CA VAL A 27 4.30 -24.21 8.49
C VAL A 27 5.15 -24.33 7.24
N GLY A 28 5.50 -25.57 6.87
CA GLY A 28 6.36 -25.91 5.75
C GLY A 28 7.86 -25.64 5.99
N PRO A 29 8.71 -25.94 5.01
CA PRO A 29 10.15 -25.68 5.13
C PRO A 29 10.42 -24.20 5.38
N PHE A 30 11.13 -23.90 6.45
CA PHE A 30 11.44 -22.52 6.88
C PHE A 30 10.23 -21.58 7.07
N GLY A 31 9.00 -22.13 7.24
CA GLY A 31 7.79 -21.31 7.37
C GLY A 31 7.30 -20.65 6.10
N LEU A 32 7.71 -21.12 4.92
CA LEU A 32 7.34 -20.53 3.62
C LEU A 32 5.82 -20.56 3.36
N PHE A 33 5.12 -21.58 3.87
CA PHE A 33 3.66 -21.70 3.69
C PHE A 33 2.86 -20.94 4.73
N GLN A 34 3.50 -20.21 5.65
CA GLN A 34 2.80 -19.43 6.67
C GLN A 34 1.88 -18.37 6.06
N THR A 35 2.34 -17.66 5.04
CA THR A 35 1.52 -16.64 4.35
C THR A 35 0.30 -17.23 3.66
N LEU A 36 0.41 -18.43 3.12
CA LEU A 36 -0.74 -19.14 2.53
C LEU A 36 -1.73 -19.57 3.62
N ALA A 37 -1.23 -20.11 4.73
CA ALA A 37 -2.06 -20.49 5.88
C ALA A 37 -2.81 -19.28 6.47
N ASP A 38 -2.14 -18.13 6.55
CA ASP A 38 -2.77 -16.89 7.01
C ASP A 38 -3.82 -16.38 6.02
N ALA A 39 -3.59 -16.48 4.72
CA ALA A 39 -4.58 -16.12 3.70
C ALA A 39 -5.84 -17.02 3.81
N LEU A 40 -5.66 -18.32 3.93
CA LEU A 40 -6.77 -19.26 4.14
C LEU A 40 -7.54 -18.97 5.42
N LYS A 41 -6.84 -18.68 6.50
CA LYS A 41 -7.45 -18.27 7.76
C LYS A 41 -8.35 -17.05 7.61
N TYR A 42 -7.91 -16.03 6.87
CA TYR A 42 -8.72 -14.83 6.63
C TYR A 42 -9.95 -15.10 5.76
N ILE A 43 -9.87 -15.98 4.78
CA ILE A 43 -11.01 -16.36 3.93
C ILE A 43 -12.11 -17.07 4.74
N PHE A 44 -11.71 -17.94 5.68
CA PHE A 44 -12.67 -18.71 6.50
C PHE A 44 -13.04 -18.04 7.82
N LYS A 45 -12.48 -16.86 8.13
CA LYS A 45 -12.79 -16.12 9.35
C LYS A 45 -14.16 -15.48 9.26
N GLU A 46 -14.93 -15.58 10.36
CA GLU A 46 -16.24 -14.94 10.48
C GLU A 46 -16.10 -13.41 10.43
N VAL A 47 -16.97 -12.77 9.66
CA VAL A 47 -17.03 -11.30 9.55
C VAL A 47 -17.83 -10.74 10.73
N ILE A 48 -17.16 -10.00 11.60
CA ILE A 48 -17.78 -9.34 12.75
C ILE A 48 -18.11 -7.90 12.37
N ILE A 49 -19.39 -7.55 12.44
CA ILE A 49 -19.87 -6.18 12.20
C ILE A 49 -20.30 -5.59 13.53
N PRO A 50 -19.76 -4.42 13.95
CA PRO A 50 -20.19 -3.77 15.17
C PRO A 50 -21.70 -3.50 15.18
N ALA A 51 -22.37 -3.66 16.32
CA ALA A 51 -23.82 -3.54 16.42
C ALA A 51 -24.35 -2.13 16.05
N SER A 52 -23.56 -1.08 16.31
CA SER A 52 -23.88 0.30 16.01
C SER A 52 -23.45 0.77 14.61
N ALA A 53 -22.76 -0.09 13.84
CA ALA A 53 -22.21 0.26 12.54
C ALA A 53 -23.30 0.35 11.44
N ASN A 54 -23.05 1.24 10.47
CA ASN A 54 -23.79 1.21 9.21
C ASN A 54 -23.28 0.06 8.35
N LYS A 55 -24.02 -1.06 8.35
CA LYS A 55 -23.61 -2.32 7.73
C LYS A 55 -23.26 -2.18 6.24
N THR A 56 -24.05 -1.42 5.48
CA THR A 56 -23.85 -1.26 4.04
C THR A 56 -22.54 -0.57 3.73
N ILE A 57 -22.26 0.56 4.38
CA ILE A 57 -21.04 1.33 4.14
C ILE A 57 -19.82 0.61 4.72
N PHE A 58 -19.97 -0.07 5.86
CA PHE A 58 -18.91 -0.84 6.49
C PHE A 58 -18.41 -1.99 5.60
N ILE A 59 -19.32 -2.67 4.89
CA ILE A 59 -18.95 -3.73 3.94
C ILE A 59 -18.41 -3.13 2.62
N LEU A 60 -18.96 -1.99 2.18
CA LEU A 60 -18.56 -1.35 0.93
C LEU A 60 -17.13 -0.79 1.01
N ALA A 61 -16.71 -0.27 2.15
CA ALA A 61 -15.41 0.36 2.35
C ALA A 61 -14.22 -0.54 1.92
N PRO A 62 -14.06 -1.77 2.45
CA PRO A 62 -12.97 -2.66 2.02
C PRO A 62 -13.11 -3.11 0.56
N ILE A 63 -14.31 -3.22 0.04
CA ILE A 63 -14.54 -3.58 -1.38
C ILE A 63 -14.00 -2.47 -2.28
N VAL A 64 -14.29 -1.20 -1.96
CA VAL A 64 -13.79 -0.04 -2.71
C VAL A 64 -12.26 -0.02 -2.67
N THR A 65 -11.65 -0.12 -1.50
CA THR A 65 -10.19 -0.11 -1.35
C THR A 65 -9.53 -1.25 -2.15
N MET A 66 -10.06 -2.47 -2.04
CA MET A 66 -9.52 -3.63 -2.76
C MET A 66 -9.69 -3.47 -4.28
N THR A 67 -10.83 -2.98 -4.73
CA THR A 67 -11.10 -2.77 -6.16
C THR A 67 -10.14 -1.75 -6.75
N LEU A 68 -9.90 -0.63 -6.06
CA LEU A 68 -8.97 0.41 -6.48
C LEU A 68 -7.53 -0.12 -6.52
N ALA A 69 -7.12 -0.90 -5.51
CA ALA A 69 -5.81 -1.55 -5.49
C ALA A 69 -5.60 -2.49 -6.68
N LEU A 70 -6.63 -3.25 -7.08
CA LEU A 70 -6.55 -4.12 -8.25
C LEU A 70 -6.54 -3.34 -9.57
N ILE A 71 -7.32 -2.28 -9.68
CA ILE A 71 -7.38 -1.42 -10.87
C ILE A 71 -6.04 -0.71 -11.11
N ALA A 72 -5.31 -0.34 -10.07
CA ALA A 72 -3.98 0.26 -10.18
C ALA A 72 -2.99 -0.62 -10.96
N TRP A 73 -3.12 -1.93 -10.89
CA TRP A 73 -2.26 -2.87 -11.63
C TRP A 73 -2.45 -2.84 -13.16
N ALA A 74 -3.54 -2.24 -13.66
CA ALA A 74 -3.85 -2.22 -15.09
C ALA A 74 -2.79 -1.50 -15.94
N VAL A 75 -2.11 -0.50 -15.38
CA VAL A 75 -1.12 0.32 -16.10
C VAL A 75 0.33 -0.04 -15.81
N ILE A 76 0.56 -0.99 -14.88
CA ILE A 76 1.93 -1.38 -14.49
C ILE A 76 2.49 -2.36 -15.54
N PRO A 77 3.64 -2.03 -16.17
CA PRO A 77 4.26 -2.93 -17.13
C PRO A 77 4.93 -4.11 -16.40
N PHE A 78 4.57 -5.33 -16.80
CA PHE A 78 5.20 -6.56 -16.34
C PHE A 78 6.38 -6.99 -17.25
N SER A 79 6.31 -6.60 -18.52
CA SER A 79 7.33 -6.80 -19.55
C SER A 79 7.13 -5.72 -20.62
N GLU A 80 8.06 -5.60 -21.58
CA GLU A 80 7.99 -4.63 -22.69
C GLU A 80 6.64 -4.70 -23.43
N ASP A 81 6.12 -5.92 -23.66
CA ASP A 81 4.86 -6.16 -24.38
C ASP A 81 3.69 -6.54 -23.49
N LEU A 82 3.92 -6.75 -22.19
CA LEU A 82 2.90 -7.23 -21.25
C LEU A 82 2.42 -6.12 -20.34
N VAL A 83 1.56 -5.27 -20.87
CA VAL A 83 0.84 -4.22 -20.13
C VAL A 83 -0.65 -4.43 -20.39
N LEU A 84 -1.48 -4.47 -19.34
CA LEU A 84 -2.93 -4.62 -19.51
C LEU A 84 -3.56 -3.42 -20.21
N SER A 85 -3.11 -2.22 -19.87
CA SER A 85 -3.57 -0.97 -20.47
C SER A 85 -2.40 -0.01 -20.62
N ASN A 86 -1.89 0.16 -21.84
CA ASN A 86 -0.84 1.12 -22.13
C ASN A 86 -1.46 2.49 -22.44
N ILE A 87 -1.49 3.36 -21.43
CA ILE A 87 -2.04 4.73 -21.55
C ILE A 87 -0.94 5.77 -21.38
N ASN A 88 -1.00 6.82 -22.21
CA ASN A 88 0.01 7.88 -22.22
C ASN A 88 0.08 8.69 -20.92
N VAL A 89 -0.92 8.60 -20.06
CA VAL A 89 -1.02 9.27 -18.77
C VAL A 89 -1.00 8.30 -17.59
N GLY A 90 -0.27 7.19 -17.71
CA GLY A 90 -0.25 6.09 -16.76
C GLY A 90 0.08 6.51 -15.33
N ILE A 91 1.04 7.42 -15.15
CA ILE A 91 1.39 7.97 -13.84
C ILE A 91 0.24 8.74 -13.20
N LEU A 92 -0.45 9.59 -13.97
CA LEU A 92 -1.60 10.35 -13.46
C LEU A 92 -2.76 9.44 -13.08
N TYR A 93 -2.95 8.37 -13.86
CA TYR A 93 -3.94 7.35 -13.53
C TYR A 93 -3.63 6.65 -12.21
N LEU A 94 -2.36 6.29 -11.93
CA LEU A 94 -1.96 5.70 -10.66
C LEU A 94 -2.25 6.63 -9.49
N PHE A 95 -1.88 7.92 -9.59
CA PHE A 95 -2.18 8.89 -8.53
C PHE A 95 -3.68 9.09 -8.34
N ALA A 96 -4.47 9.15 -9.42
CA ALA A 96 -5.91 9.29 -9.30
C ALA A 96 -6.55 8.08 -8.58
N VAL A 97 -6.10 6.86 -8.88
CA VAL A 97 -6.60 5.63 -8.24
C VAL A 97 -6.14 5.54 -6.79
N SER A 98 -4.89 5.92 -6.49
CA SER A 98 -4.35 5.99 -5.12
C SER A 98 -5.16 6.95 -4.26
N SER A 99 -5.38 8.18 -4.74
CA SER A 99 -6.19 9.21 -4.04
C SER A 99 -7.61 8.73 -3.72
N LEU A 100 -8.23 7.96 -4.61
CA LEU A 100 -9.55 7.38 -4.36
C LEU A 100 -9.51 6.30 -3.26
N GLY A 101 -8.37 5.63 -3.05
CA GLY A 101 -8.19 4.64 -1.98
C GLY A 101 -8.44 5.20 -0.58
N VAL A 102 -8.12 6.47 -0.36
CA VAL A 102 -8.33 7.17 0.91
C VAL A 102 -9.80 7.19 1.33
N TYR A 103 -10.73 7.26 0.36
CA TYR A 103 -12.16 7.23 0.67
C TYR A 103 -12.61 5.93 1.33
N GLY A 104 -12.00 4.79 0.96
CA GLY A 104 -12.29 3.51 1.60
C GLY A 104 -11.98 3.52 3.09
N ILE A 105 -10.85 4.12 3.48
CA ILE A 105 -10.45 4.26 4.88
C ILE A 105 -11.41 5.16 5.65
N ILE A 106 -11.72 6.35 5.10
CA ILE A 106 -12.66 7.30 5.72
C ILE A 106 -14.04 6.66 5.88
N MET A 107 -14.53 5.98 4.86
CA MET A 107 -15.84 5.31 4.90
C MET A 107 -15.86 4.20 5.96
N GLY A 108 -14.80 3.39 6.07
CA GLY A 108 -14.69 2.35 7.09
C GLY A 108 -14.71 2.90 8.50
N GLY A 109 -13.91 3.92 8.78
CA GLY A 109 -13.85 4.58 10.08
C GLY A 109 -15.18 5.26 10.45
N TRP A 110 -15.82 5.96 9.50
CA TRP A 110 -17.12 6.60 9.73
C TRP A 110 -18.24 5.58 9.93
N ALA A 111 -18.26 4.53 9.13
CA ALA A 111 -19.30 3.50 9.18
C ALA A 111 -19.27 2.66 10.46
N SER A 112 -18.14 2.57 11.14
CA SER A 112 -17.99 1.87 12.42
C SER A 112 -18.80 2.51 13.56
N ASN A 113 -19.19 3.80 13.41
CA ASN A 113 -19.92 4.60 14.40
C ASN A 113 -19.23 4.59 15.79
N SER A 114 -17.90 4.63 15.80
CA SER A 114 -17.09 4.68 17.01
C SER A 114 -16.07 5.80 16.91
N LYS A 115 -15.76 6.46 18.03
CA LYS A 115 -14.88 7.65 18.07
C LYS A 115 -13.44 7.31 17.69
N TYR A 116 -12.90 6.19 18.17
CA TYR A 116 -11.49 5.81 17.92
C TYR A 116 -11.22 5.41 16.46
N PRO A 117 -12.01 4.52 15.85
CA PRO A 117 -11.87 4.23 14.43
C PRO A 117 -12.05 5.45 13.53
N PHE A 118 -12.96 6.35 13.87
CA PHE A 118 -13.16 7.59 13.11
C PHE A 118 -11.94 8.51 13.16
N LEU A 119 -11.37 8.72 14.36
CA LEU A 119 -10.16 9.52 14.53
C LEU A 119 -8.94 8.87 13.85
N GLY A 120 -8.79 7.55 13.97
CA GLY A 120 -7.76 6.80 13.28
C GLY A 120 -7.85 6.93 11.76
N ALA A 121 -9.05 6.79 11.20
CA ALA A 121 -9.29 6.94 9.78
C ALA A 121 -8.97 8.36 9.26
N ILE A 122 -9.33 9.42 9.99
CA ILE A 122 -8.98 10.80 9.62
C ILE A 122 -7.47 11.03 9.68
N ARG A 123 -6.79 10.52 10.72
CA ARG A 123 -5.32 10.62 10.82
C ARG A 123 -4.64 9.90 9.66
N SER A 124 -5.08 8.68 9.34
CA SER A 124 -4.57 7.92 8.20
C SER A 124 -4.80 8.65 6.88
N ALA A 125 -6.00 9.14 6.64
CA ALA A 125 -6.34 9.88 5.44
C ALA A 125 -5.48 11.16 5.28
N ALA A 126 -5.31 11.94 6.35
CA ALA A 126 -4.48 13.12 6.34
C ALA A 126 -3.01 12.80 6.03
N GLN A 127 -2.49 11.73 6.62
CA GLN A 127 -1.14 11.25 6.34
C GLN A 127 -0.98 10.83 4.87
N MET A 128 -1.85 9.96 4.37
CA MET A 128 -1.79 9.47 2.98
C MET A 128 -1.85 10.63 1.98
N VAL A 129 -2.81 11.55 2.10
CA VAL A 129 -2.93 12.70 1.19
C VAL A 129 -1.69 13.59 1.25
N SER A 130 -1.11 13.82 2.43
CA SER A 130 0.09 14.65 2.57
C SER A 130 1.30 14.03 1.90
N TYR A 131 1.51 12.72 2.05
CA TYR A 131 2.64 12.02 1.44
C TYR A 131 2.43 11.70 -0.04
N GLU A 132 1.19 11.59 -0.51
CA GLU A 132 0.87 11.50 -1.93
C GLU A 132 1.33 12.74 -2.71
N VAL A 133 1.14 13.94 -2.16
CA VAL A 133 1.69 15.18 -2.73
C VAL A 133 3.21 15.12 -2.80
N SER A 134 3.87 14.64 -1.73
CA SER A 134 5.32 14.47 -1.71
C SER A 134 5.80 13.51 -2.79
N LEU A 135 5.16 12.34 -2.93
CA LEU A 135 5.46 11.37 -3.99
C LEU A 135 5.27 11.97 -5.38
N GLY A 136 4.20 12.75 -5.58
CA GLY A 136 3.96 13.45 -6.85
C GLY A 136 5.10 14.38 -7.23
N ILE A 137 5.59 15.20 -6.30
CA ILE A 137 6.71 16.12 -6.54
C ILE A 137 8.01 15.35 -6.84
N ILE A 138 8.25 14.23 -6.16
CA ILE A 138 9.44 13.40 -6.43
C ILE A 138 9.38 12.80 -7.83
N ILE A 139 8.23 12.28 -8.23
CA ILE A 139 8.04 11.66 -9.55
C ILE A 139 8.16 12.68 -10.67
N ILE A 140 7.82 13.95 -10.47
CA ILE A 140 8.06 15.01 -11.46
C ILE A 140 9.53 15.06 -11.88
N ASN A 141 10.50 14.84 -10.97
CA ASN A 141 11.91 14.81 -11.33
C ASN A 141 12.24 13.66 -12.31
N VAL A 142 11.61 12.50 -12.14
CA VAL A 142 11.76 11.37 -13.07
C VAL A 142 11.11 11.72 -14.43
N LEU A 143 9.92 12.32 -14.41
CA LEU A 143 9.20 12.73 -15.62
C LEU A 143 9.97 13.78 -16.44
N LEU A 144 10.67 14.70 -15.76
CA LEU A 144 11.53 15.67 -16.43
C LEU A 144 12.72 15.01 -17.13
N CYS A 145 13.23 13.89 -16.62
CA CYS A 145 14.30 13.13 -17.26
C CYS A 145 13.80 12.35 -18.50
N VAL A 146 12.56 11.85 -18.45
CA VAL A 146 12.01 10.99 -19.51
C VAL A 146 11.24 11.77 -20.56
N GLY A 147 10.53 12.83 -20.15
CA GLY A 147 9.63 13.60 -21.02
C GLY A 147 8.31 12.90 -21.37
N SER A 148 7.95 11.82 -20.68
CA SER A 148 6.71 11.06 -20.92
C SER A 148 6.03 10.70 -19.58
N LEU A 149 4.68 10.65 -19.58
CA LEU A 149 3.85 10.21 -18.46
C LEU A 149 3.49 8.72 -18.57
N ASN A 150 3.91 8.06 -19.63
CA ASN A 150 3.69 6.65 -19.85
C ASN A 150 4.68 5.81 -19.03
N LEU A 151 4.19 4.84 -18.25
CA LEU A 151 5.02 3.97 -17.41
C LEU A 151 5.98 3.11 -18.24
N ASN A 152 5.55 2.66 -19.41
CA ASN A 152 6.41 1.84 -20.27
C ASN A 152 7.61 2.66 -20.78
N ASP A 153 7.40 3.90 -21.21
CA ASP A 153 8.48 4.79 -21.64
C ASP A 153 9.47 5.08 -20.50
N ILE A 154 8.97 5.23 -19.27
CA ILE A 154 9.81 5.43 -18.08
C ILE A 154 10.71 4.22 -17.82
N VAL A 155 10.18 3.02 -17.98
CA VAL A 155 10.96 1.78 -17.82
C VAL A 155 12.00 1.63 -18.92
N LEU A 156 11.61 1.85 -20.19
CA LEU A 156 12.51 1.76 -21.34
C LEU A 156 13.64 2.80 -21.30
N ALA A 157 13.36 4.00 -20.81
CA ALA A 157 14.38 5.04 -20.67
C ALA A 157 15.50 4.65 -19.67
N GLN A 158 15.26 3.68 -18.81
CA GLN A 158 16.22 3.19 -17.80
C GLN A 158 16.99 1.95 -18.22
N GLN A 159 16.85 1.46 -19.44
CA GLN A 159 17.56 0.26 -19.91
C GLN A 159 19.07 0.39 -19.83
N ASN A 160 19.62 1.57 -20.14
CA ASN A 160 21.07 1.79 -20.12
C ASN A 160 21.59 2.30 -18.77
N PHE A 161 20.75 3.04 -18.05
CA PHE A 161 21.15 3.71 -16.82
C PHE A 161 19.96 3.94 -15.88
N TRP A 162 20.05 3.42 -14.67
CA TRP A 162 18.99 3.54 -13.68
C TRP A 162 18.96 4.95 -13.07
N PHE A 163 17.80 5.58 -13.06
CA PHE A 163 17.61 6.91 -12.50
C PHE A 163 17.86 7.00 -10.99
N VAL A 164 17.87 5.88 -10.29
CA VAL A 164 18.23 5.86 -8.87
C VAL A 164 19.65 6.39 -8.61
N VAL A 165 20.57 6.27 -9.57
CA VAL A 165 21.95 6.75 -9.39
C VAL A 165 22.02 8.29 -9.41
N PRO A 166 21.55 8.99 -10.48
CA PRO A 166 21.60 10.45 -10.51
C PRO A 166 20.57 11.10 -9.57
N LEU A 167 19.45 10.43 -9.29
CA LEU A 167 18.39 10.93 -8.44
C LEU A 167 18.38 10.27 -7.05
N PHE A 168 19.54 9.82 -6.55
CA PHE A 168 19.65 9.12 -5.29
C PHE A 168 18.99 9.85 -4.10
N PRO A 169 19.15 11.17 -3.91
CA PRO A 169 18.43 11.86 -2.84
C PRO A 169 16.91 11.76 -2.99
N MET A 170 16.39 11.83 -4.23
CA MET A 170 14.95 11.69 -4.50
C MET A 170 14.47 10.27 -4.20
N PHE A 171 15.29 9.25 -4.49
CA PHE A 171 14.98 7.87 -4.13
C PHE A 171 14.84 7.67 -2.63
N VAL A 172 15.72 8.27 -1.82
CA VAL A 172 15.63 8.19 -0.34
C VAL A 172 14.33 8.82 0.16
N ILE A 173 13.99 10.03 -0.35
CA ILE A 173 12.75 10.72 0.04
C ILE A 173 11.52 9.93 -0.47
N PHE A 174 11.59 9.35 -1.66
CA PHE A 174 10.54 8.48 -2.19
C PHE A 174 10.27 7.29 -1.26
N PHE A 175 11.32 6.61 -0.82
CA PHE A 175 11.21 5.47 0.07
C PHE A 175 10.58 5.84 1.42
N ILE A 176 10.98 6.98 2.00
CA ILE A 176 10.40 7.50 3.25
C ILE A 176 8.92 7.83 3.04
N SER A 177 8.57 8.53 1.95
CA SER A 177 7.19 8.90 1.63
C SER A 177 6.31 7.67 1.39
N ALA A 178 6.83 6.64 0.72
CA ALA A 178 6.12 5.39 0.48
C ALA A 178 5.85 4.61 1.78
N LEU A 179 6.79 4.60 2.73
CA LEU A 179 6.57 4.04 4.07
C LEU A 179 5.47 4.79 4.82
N ALA A 180 5.45 6.11 4.71
CA ALA A 180 4.45 6.93 5.36
C ALA A 180 3.06 6.78 4.73
N GLU A 181 2.98 6.65 3.41
CA GLU A 181 1.72 6.41 2.69
C GLU A 181 1.11 5.04 3.06
N THR A 182 1.95 4.04 3.27
CA THR A 182 1.49 2.71 3.67
C THR A 182 1.22 2.56 5.17
N ASN A 183 1.26 3.65 5.94
CA ASN A 183 1.09 3.66 7.41
C ASN A 183 1.98 2.63 8.13
N ARG A 184 3.19 2.41 7.64
CA ARG A 184 4.13 1.47 8.26
C ARG A 184 5.08 2.15 9.25
N PRO A 185 5.56 1.42 10.26
CA PRO A 185 6.55 1.97 11.18
C PRO A 185 7.76 2.59 10.46
N PRO A 186 8.21 3.78 10.82
CA PRO A 186 7.86 4.58 12.02
C PRO A 186 6.64 5.50 11.87
N PHE A 187 5.87 5.41 10.79
CA PHE A 187 4.75 6.29 10.46
C PHE A 187 3.38 5.63 10.72
N ASP A 188 3.26 4.86 11.80
CA ASP A 188 2.06 4.10 12.19
C ASP A 188 1.12 4.83 13.17
N LEU A 189 1.11 6.16 13.13
CA LEU A 189 0.27 7.01 13.98
C LEU A 189 -1.22 6.63 14.00
N PRO A 190 -1.82 6.15 12.90
CA PRO A 190 -3.22 5.72 12.90
C PRO A 190 -3.49 4.46 13.71
N GLU A 191 -2.49 3.58 13.85
CA GLU A 191 -2.57 2.30 14.58
C GLU A 191 -1.94 2.37 15.96
N ALA A 192 -1.49 3.56 16.41
CA ALA A 192 -0.79 3.73 17.68
C ALA A 192 -1.66 3.27 18.87
N GLU A 193 -1.44 2.04 19.33
CA GLU A 193 -2.18 1.40 20.42
C GLU A 193 -2.17 2.23 21.71
N ALA A 194 -1.10 2.97 21.96
CA ALA A 194 -0.95 3.83 23.12
C ALA A 194 -1.91 5.04 23.13
N GLU A 195 -2.38 5.49 21.94
CA GLU A 195 -3.22 6.69 21.80
C GLU A 195 -4.66 6.36 21.41
N LEU A 196 -4.87 5.42 20.48
CA LEU A 196 -6.14 5.17 19.82
C LEU A 196 -6.73 3.76 20.06
N VAL A 197 -6.12 2.95 20.91
CA VAL A 197 -6.63 1.60 21.22
C VAL A 197 -6.84 0.73 19.98
N ALA A 198 -5.90 0.74 19.04
CA ALA A 198 -5.91 0.01 17.76
C ALA A 198 -6.59 0.71 16.56
N GLY A 199 -6.85 2.00 16.60
CA GLY A 199 -7.23 2.79 15.42
C GLY A 199 -8.54 2.37 14.72
N TYR A 200 -8.50 2.27 13.38
CA TYR A 200 -9.67 1.89 12.55
C TYR A 200 -9.55 0.46 12.03
#